data_49e7af5353def877339bc84133190cd8
#
_entry.id   49e7af5353def877339bc84133190cd8
#
_cell.length_a   1.000
_cell.length_b   1.000
_cell.length_c   1.000
_cell.angle_alpha   90.00
_cell.angle_beta   90.00
_cell.angle_gamma   90.00
#
_symmetry.space_group_name_H-M   'P 1'
#
loop_
_entity.id
_entity.type
_entity.pdbx_description
1 polymer ?
#
loop_
_entity_poly.entity_id
_entity_poly.type
_entity_poly.pdbx_seq_one_letter_code
_entity_poly.pdbx_strand_id
1 'polypeptide(L)'
;MLSLFNIFSRKYLIIGLGFVLLLFAGGCGSKPIMLMNAPLDNGEDVPIPPTPEELLTSKSFIAFVPVQFSENLSRYHKALSVSFVQSVLEEHGDLKIIDEVRVESALNRSEFAKLSASLKKSKLRSFEDDLVKQTIELGKWLRVRYIVLMRVQPSPEKVSSNDWSTYIRFRIYRVEDPVRSEMNHEFTFVFSESNNLWEELGGLVRGRFPLGGFIIESRANRAYVRINLGRLNRVSVEQECKIFRRVLKKKKGSNGNIISSIEFDRIGQLTLFRVQEDFSWGKVPSNFRGTILKGDAVRCY
;
A
#
# COMPACT_ATOMS: atom_id res chain seq x y z
N MET A 1 -55.35 23.06 36.93
CA MET A 1 -54.59 22.00 36.23
C MET A 1 -53.36 22.52 35.45
N LEU A 2 -52.77 23.65 35.77
CA LEU A 2 -51.69 24.31 35.02
C LEU A 2 -50.39 24.46 35.80
N SER A 3 -50.22 23.91 37.00
CA SER A 3 -49.01 24.11 37.83
C SER A 3 -48.06 22.91 37.86
N LEU A 4 -48.49 21.75 37.41
CA LEU A 4 -47.64 20.54 37.42
C LEU A 4 -46.74 20.38 36.17
N PHE A 5 -47.05 21.03 35.08
CA PHE A 5 -46.26 20.95 33.84
C PHE A 5 -44.94 21.74 33.89
N ASN A 6 -44.87 22.76 34.75
CA ASN A 6 -43.67 23.62 34.81
C ASN A 6 -42.52 23.04 35.67
N ILE A 7 -42.79 22.08 36.54
CA ILE A 7 -41.76 21.49 37.42
C ILE A 7 -41.02 20.38 36.70
N PHE A 8 -41.69 19.63 35.82
CA PHE A 8 -41.04 18.55 35.04
C PHE A 8 -40.09 19.09 33.96
N SER A 9 -40.43 20.20 33.32
CA SER A 9 -39.62 20.82 32.26
C SER A 9 -38.28 21.34 32.77
N ARG A 10 -38.21 21.89 33.98
CA ARG A 10 -36.95 22.42 34.57
C ARG A 10 -35.95 21.32 34.99
N LYS A 11 -36.44 20.18 35.49
CA LYS A 11 -35.53 19.08 35.91
C LYS A 11 -34.86 18.40 34.70
N TYR A 12 -35.56 18.23 33.60
CA TYR A 12 -34.98 17.65 32.39
C TYR A 12 -34.04 18.60 31.66
N LEU A 13 -34.27 19.92 31.77
CA LEU A 13 -33.37 20.92 31.20
C LEU A 13 -32.01 20.96 31.93
N ILE A 14 -31.99 20.82 33.27
CA ILE A 14 -30.78 20.79 34.06
C ILE A 14 -30.02 19.48 33.84
N ILE A 15 -30.67 18.34 33.71
CA ILE A 15 -30.06 17.07 33.42
C ILE A 15 -29.47 17.06 31.98
N GLY A 16 -30.22 17.60 31.01
CA GLY A 16 -29.76 17.74 29.62
C GLY A 16 -28.55 18.66 29.50
N LEU A 17 -28.52 19.79 30.22
CA LEU A 17 -27.37 20.71 30.21
C LEU A 17 -26.14 20.11 30.90
N GLY A 18 -26.34 19.34 31.98
CA GLY A 18 -25.24 18.61 32.65
C GLY A 18 -24.63 17.52 31.77
N PHE A 19 -25.44 16.82 30.97
CA PHE A 19 -24.94 15.78 30.06
C PHE A 19 -24.22 16.37 28.85
N VAL A 20 -24.66 17.50 28.31
CA VAL A 20 -23.98 18.24 27.26
C VAL A 20 -22.63 18.80 27.74
N LEU A 21 -22.56 19.34 28.97
CA LEU A 21 -21.33 19.83 29.58
C LEU A 21 -20.35 18.68 29.86
N LEU A 22 -20.80 17.48 30.23
CA LEU A 22 -19.96 16.29 30.41
C LEU A 22 -19.40 15.77 29.07
N LEU A 23 -20.17 15.86 27.99
CA LEU A 23 -19.69 15.50 26.65
C LEU A 23 -18.62 16.46 26.12
N PHE A 24 -18.70 17.75 26.49
CA PHE A 24 -17.64 18.72 26.15
C PHE A 24 -16.43 18.64 27.08
N ALA A 25 -16.60 18.20 28.32
CA ALA A 25 -15.47 17.99 29.26
C ALA A 25 -14.71 16.69 28.99
N GLY A 26 -15.35 15.69 28.35
CA GLY A 26 -14.73 14.43 27.91
C GLY A 26 -13.96 14.54 26.60
N GLY A 27 -14.00 15.65 25.90
CA GLY A 27 -13.11 16.01 24.79
C GLY A 27 -11.70 16.22 25.30
N CYS A 28 -11.02 15.15 25.71
CA CYS A 28 -9.60 15.16 25.96
C CYS A 28 -8.88 15.73 24.75
N GLY A 29 -8.67 17.02 24.77
CA GLY A 29 -7.68 17.67 23.95
C GLY A 29 -6.36 16.99 24.21
N SER A 30 -6.06 15.98 23.44
CA SER A 30 -4.75 15.37 23.38
C SER A 30 -3.74 16.47 23.08
N LYS A 31 -3.00 16.80 24.06
CA LYS A 31 -1.84 17.68 24.20
C LYS A 31 -1.06 18.00 22.89
N PRO A 32 -1.56 18.80 21.95
CA PRO A 32 -0.77 19.22 20.78
C PRO A 32 0.38 20.12 21.19
N ILE A 33 0.26 20.80 22.34
CA ILE A 33 1.24 21.75 22.87
C ILE A 33 2.54 21.03 23.31
N MET A 34 2.48 19.81 23.81
CA MET A 34 3.68 19.09 24.25
C MET A 34 4.64 18.70 23.12
N LEU A 35 4.14 18.44 21.90
CA LEU A 35 5.00 18.05 20.78
C LEU A 35 5.82 19.23 20.23
N MET A 36 5.21 20.40 20.13
CA MET A 36 5.91 21.59 19.63
C MET A 36 6.99 22.09 20.61
N ASN A 37 6.82 21.85 21.91
CA ASN A 37 7.77 22.26 22.95
C ASN A 37 8.77 21.15 23.34
N ALA A 38 8.58 19.92 22.83
CA ALA A 38 9.53 18.84 23.05
C ALA A 38 10.85 19.15 22.32
N PRO A 39 12.02 19.02 22.98
CA PRO A 39 13.30 19.30 22.35
C PRO A 39 13.49 18.40 21.11
N LEU A 40 14.03 19.00 20.05
CA LEU A 40 14.54 18.27 18.89
C LEU A 40 15.71 17.41 19.33
N ASP A 41 15.69 16.16 18.92
CA ASP A 41 16.84 15.29 19.15
C ASP A 41 17.90 15.59 18.06
N ASN A 42 19.08 16.06 18.50
CA ASN A 42 20.25 16.18 17.63
C ASN A 42 20.85 14.78 17.41
N GLY A 43 20.08 13.91 16.77
CA GLY A 43 20.49 12.53 16.52
C GLY A 43 21.42 12.39 15.33
N GLU A 44 22.29 11.39 15.38
CA GLU A 44 23.03 10.93 14.22
C GLU A 44 22.09 10.47 13.11
N ASP A 45 22.45 10.79 11.87
CA ASP A 45 21.75 10.24 10.69
C ASP A 45 22.10 8.75 10.50
N VAL A 46 21.23 8.03 9.82
CA VAL A 46 21.50 6.63 9.48
C VAL A 46 22.76 6.48 8.61
N PRO A 47 23.50 5.37 8.71
CA PRO A 47 24.69 5.13 7.90
C PRO A 47 24.44 5.18 6.38
N ILE A 48 23.24 4.86 5.95
CA ILE A 48 22.79 4.91 4.56
C ILE A 48 21.52 5.77 4.50
N PRO A 49 21.64 7.10 4.33
CA PRO A 49 20.50 7.99 4.30
C PRO A 49 19.65 7.77 3.03
N PRO A 50 18.35 8.07 3.10
CA PRO A 50 17.52 8.09 1.89
C PRO A 50 17.99 9.21 0.95
N THR A 51 17.90 8.95 -0.35
CA THR A 51 18.17 9.98 -1.36
C THR A 51 17.02 11.01 -1.36
N PRO A 52 17.27 12.25 -1.84
CA PRO A 52 16.20 13.24 -1.98
C PRO A 52 15.02 12.73 -2.81
N GLU A 53 15.28 11.92 -3.85
CA GLU A 53 14.24 11.32 -4.68
C GLU A 53 13.41 10.29 -3.91
N GLU A 54 14.02 9.46 -3.07
CA GLU A 54 13.32 8.50 -2.21
C GLU A 54 12.45 9.21 -1.15
N LEU A 55 12.85 10.38 -0.68
CA LEU A 55 12.05 11.19 0.24
C LEU A 55 10.82 11.80 -0.43
N LEU A 56 10.88 12.06 -1.75
CA LEU A 56 9.81 12.66 -2.52
C LEU A 56 8.87 11.63 -3.16
N THR A 57 9.39 10.45 -3.53
CA THR A 57 8.63 9.41 -4.25
C THR A 57 8.72 8.10 -3.50
N SER A 58 7.73 7.84 -2.63
CA SER A 58 7.64 6.55 -1.93
C SER A 58 7.13 5.43 -2.84
N LYS A 59 6.34 5.74 -3.87
CA LYS A 59 5.63 4.74 -4.68
C LYS A 59 6.51 3.99 -5.67
N SER A 60 6.40 2.68 -5.63
CA SER A 60 7.07 1.79 -6.60
C SER A 60 6.26 1.69 -7.89
N PHE A 61 6.92 1.79 -9.04
CA PHE A 61 6.24 1.63 -10.32
C PHE A 61 5.90 0.16 -10.60
N ILE A 62 4.66 -0.05 -11.10
CA ILE A 62 4.12 -1.34 -11.49
C ILE A 62 3.55 -1.28 -12.90
N ALA A 63 3.85 -2.28 -13.72
CA ALA A 63 3.30 -2.40 -15.06
C ALA A 63 2.26 -3.52 -15.13
N PHE A 64 1.13 -3.25 -15.76
CA PHE A 64 0.18 -4.29 -16.15
C PHE A 64 0.52 -4.77 -17.55
N VAL A 65 0.83 -6.07 -17.67
CA VAL A 65 0.92 -6.71 -18.97
C VAL A 65 -0.52 -6.88 -19.49
N PRO A 66 -0.77 -6.66 -20.79
CA PRO A 66 -2.10 -6.81 -21.37
C PRO A 66 -2.76 -8.09 -20.90
N VAL A 67 -3.97 -7.91 -20.38
CA VAL A 67 -4.73 -8.95 -19.70
C VAL A 67 -5.19 -10.00 -20.68
N GLN A 68 -5.05 -11.27 -20.31
CA GLN A 68 -5.62 -12.36 -21.05
C GLN A 68 -7.13 -12.44 -20.74
N PHE A 69 -7.94 -12.17 -21.75
CA PHE A 69 -9.39 -12.27 -21.65
C PHE A 69 -9.93 -13.51 -22.35
N SER A 70 -10.94 -14.12 -21.74
CA SER A 70 -11.78 -15.06 -22.47
C SER A 70 -12.55 -14.34 -23.59
N GLU A 71 -12.70 -14.97 -24.75
CA GLU A 71 -13.43 -14.43 -25.90
C GLU A 71 -14.89 -14.09 -25.58
N ASN A 72 -15.48 -14.83 -24.64
CA ASN A 72 -16.90 -14.71 -24.26
C ASN A 72 -17.19 -13.54 -23.29
N LEU A 73 -16.18 -12.76 -22.88
CA LEU A 73 -16.37 -11.60 -22.02
C LEU A 73 -16.62 -10.34 -22.83
N SER A 74 -17.64 -9.57 -22.45
CA SER A 74 -17.90 -8.26 -23.05
C SER A 74 -16.75 -7.27 -22.75
N ARG A 75 -16.55 -6.28 -23.61
CA ARG A 75 -15.55 -5.22 -23.40
C ARG A 75 -15.75 -4.48 -22.10
N TYR A 76 -17.00 -4.25 -21.72
CA TYR A 76 -17.37 -3.56 -20.48
C TYR A 76 -16.91 -4.34 -19.25
N HIS A 77 -17.20 -5.65 -19.18
CA HIS A 77 -16.77 -6.50 -18.06
C HIS A 77 -15.25 -6.60 -17.96
N LYS A 78 -14.56 -6.65 -19.12
CA LYS A 78 -13.10 -6.61 -19.19
C LYS A 78 -12.54 -5.34 -18.54
N ALA A 79 -13.04 -4.18 -18.97
CA ALA A 79 -12.58 -2.88 -18.48
C ALA A 79 -12.83 -2.72 -16.98
N LEU A 80 -14.03 -3.06 -16.50
CA LEU A 80 -14.35 -2.99 -15.07
C LEU A 80 -13.45 -3.86 -14.21
N SER A 81 -13.21 -5.11 -14.64
CA SER A 81 -12.34 -6.03 -13.89
C SER A 81 -10.91 -5.53 -13.79
N VAL A 82 -10.38 -4.97 -14.88
CA VAL A 82 -9.01 -4.39 -14.88
C VAL A 82 -8.96 -3.16 -14.00
N SER A 83 -9.87 -2.21 -14.19
CA SER A 83 -9.92 -0.97 -13.41
C SER A 83 -10.07 -1.25 -11.92
N PHE A 84 -10.87 -2.24 -11.53
CA PHE A 84 -11.02 -2.64 -10.14
C PHE A 84 -9.69 -3.06 -9.53
N VAL A 85 -8.96 -4.00 -10.16
CA VAL A 85 -7.66 -4.47 -9.63
C VAL A 85 -6.64 -3.34 -9.63
N GLN A 86 -6.58 -2.53 -10.69
CA GLN A 86 -5.69 -1.38 -10.77
C GLN A 86 -5.94 -0.39 -9.63
N SER A 87 -7.20 -0.02 -9.42
CA SER A 87 -7.57 0.93 -8.36
C SER A 87 -7.24 0.38 -6.97
N VAL A 88 -7.49 -0.91 -6.70
CA VAL A 88 -7.12 -1.52 -5.41
C VAL A 88 -5.60 -1.48 -5.20
N LEU A 89 -4.80 -1.78 -6.22
CA LEU A 89 -3.34 -1.77 -6.13
C LEU A 89 -2.79 -0.36 -5.88
N GLU A 90 -3.32 0.65 -6.58
CA GLU A 90 -2.91 2.05 -6.39
C GLU A 90 -3.40 2.63 -5.07
N GLU A 91 -4.56 2.19 -4.62
CA GLU A 91 -5.22 2.73 -3.45
C GLU A 91 -4.70 2.15 -2.14
N HIS A 92 -4.45 0.85 -2.10
CA HIS A 92 -4.03 0.15 -0.89
C HIS A 92 -2.55 -0.22 -0.86
N GLY A 93 -1.85 -0.16 -2.00
CA GLY A 93 -0.42 -0.44 -2.10
C GLY A 93 0.42 0.82 -2.26
N ASP A 94 1.71 0.71 -1.93
CA ASP A 94 2.71 1.74 -2.28
C ASP A 94 3.13 1.59 -3.75
N LEU A 95 2.14 1.59 -4.64
CA LEU A 95 2.29 1.29 -6.06
C LEU A 95 1.76 2.43 -6.92
N LYS A 96 2.42 2.67 -8.05
CA LYS A 96 1.97 3.58 -9.11
C LYS A 96 1.96 2.84 -10.43
N ILE A 97 0.80 2.73 -11.04
CA ILE A 97 0.64 2.06 -12.33
C ILE A 97 1.22 2.94 -13.42
N ILE A 98 2.04 2.35 -14.28
CA ILE A 98 2.54 3.05 -15.48
C ILE A 98 1.46 3.04 -16.57
N ASP A 99 1.52 4.05 -17.43
CA ASP A 99 0.58 4.22 -18.54
C ASP A 99 0.55 2.99 -19.46
N GLU A 100 -0.66 2.52 -19.78
CA GLU A 100 -0.91 1.39 -20.67
C GLU A 100 -0.30 1.63 -22.06
N VAL A 101 -0.38 2.84 -22.60
CA VAL A 101 0.23 3.23 -23.88
C VAL A 101 1.73 2.95 -23.89
N ARG A 102 2.41 3.18 -22.79
CA ARG A 102 3.85 2.88 -22.65
C ARG A 102 4.13 1.39 -22.68
N VAL A 103 3.27 0.58 -22.05
CA VAL A 103 3.40 -0.89 -22.06
C VAL A 103 3.13 -1.43 -23.46
N GLU A 104 2.08 -0.97 -24.12
CA GLU A 104 1.74 -1.36 -25.50
C GLU A 104 2.84 -0.97 -26.50
N SER A 105 3.37 0.25 -26.39
CA SER A 105 4.50 0.71 -27.20
C SER A 105 5.73 -0.18 -27.05
N ALA A 106 6.02 -0.63 -25.84
CA ALA A 106 7.11 -1.58 -25.59
C ALA A 106 6.84 -2.95 -26.22
N LEU A 107 5.61 -3.48 -26.10
CA LEU A 107 5.21 -4.77 -26.67
C LEU A 107 5.23 -4.80 -28.21
N ASN A 108 5.11 -3.65 -28.86
CA ASN A 108 5.19 -3.52 -30.33
C ASN A 108 6.63 -3.56 -30.86
N ARG A 109 7.63 -3.58 -30.00
CA ARG A 109 9.04 -3.73 -30.42
C ARG A 109 9.36 -5.16 -30.83
N SER A 110 10.28 -5.32 -31.76
CA SER A 110 10.71 -6.62 -32.26
C SER A 110 11.21 -7.56 -31.15
N GLU A 111 11.86 -7.01 -30.14
CA GLU A 111 12.40 -7.72 -28.96
C GLU A 111 11.31 -8.46 -28.18
N PHE A 112 10.07 -7.92 -28.16
CA PHE A 112 8.93 -8.49 -27.45
C PHE A 112 7.87 -9.13 -28.37
N ALA A 113 8.17 -9.34 -29.65
CA ALA A 113 7.23 -9.92 -30.61
C ALA A 113 6.70 -11.29 -30.18
N LYS A 114 7.55 -12.15 -29.60
CA LYS A 114 7.13 -13.47 -29.06
C LYS A 114 6.17 -13.32 -27.89
N LEU A 115 6.47 -12.38 -26.94
CA LEU A 115 5.60 -12.10 -25.81
C LEU A 115 4.24 -11.58 -26.31
N SER A 116 4.23 -10.61 -27.20
CA SER A 116 3.01 -10.04 -27.79
C SER A 116 2.17 -11.12 -28.47
N ALA A 117 2.80 -12.02 -29.24
CA ALA A 117 2.12 -13.14 -29.87
C ALA A 117 1.55 -14.13 -28.84
N SER A 118 2.28 -14.43 -27.78
CA SER A 118 1.84 -15.33 -26.71
C SER A 118 0.66 -14.75 -25.94
N LEU A 119 0.68 -13.44 -25.65
CA LEU A 119 -0.43 -12.75 -24.97
C LEU A 119 -1.73 -12.73 -25.80
N LYS A 120 -1.64 -12.74 -27.12
CA LYS A 120 -2.80 -12.79 -28.03
C LYS A 120 -3.41 -14.19 -28.15
N LYS A 121 -2.69 -15.25 -27.76
CA LYS A 121 -3.22 -16.63 -27.80
C LYS A 121 -4.13 -16.85 -26.58
N SER A 122 -5.44 -16.82 -26.80
CA SER A 122 -6.47 -16.93 -25.75
C SER A 122 -6.50 -18.26 -24.98
N LYS A 123 -5.69 -19.26 -25.36
CA LYS A 123 -5.72 -20.63 -24.82
C LYS A 123 -4.70 -20.93 -23.70
N LEU A 124 -3.95 -19.96 -23.23
CA LEU A 124 -2.99 -20.20 -22.14
C LEU A 124 -3.73 -20.58 -20.84
N ARG A 125 -3.73 -21.88 -20.52
CA ARG A 125 -4.37 -22.41 -19.30
C ARG A 125 -3.60 -22.06 -18.02
N SER A 126 -2.33 -21.73 -18.12
CA SER A 126 -1.46 -21.35 -16.99
C SER A 126 -0.50 -20.22 -17.41
N PHE A 127 0.05 -19.51 -16.43
CA PHE A 127 1.19 -18.64 -16.67
C PHE A 127 2.43 -19.54 -16.82
N GLU A 128 2.78 -19.85 -18.07
CA GLU A 128 3.94 -20.65 -18.40
C GLU A 128 5.25 -19.92 -18.02
N ASP A 129 6.26 -20.67 -17.62
CA ASP A 129 7.54 -20.09 -17.15
C ASP A 129 8.20 -19.18 -18.19
N ASP A 130 8.06 -19.53 -19.48
CA ASP A 130 8.61 -18.70 -20.56
C ASP A 130 7.86 -17.38 -20.72
N LEU A 131 6.54 -17.38 -20.51
CA LEU A 131 5.74 -16.15 -20.49
C LEU A 131 6.17 -15.25 -19.33
N VAL A 132 6.38 -15.83 -18.16
CA VAL A 132 6.84 -15.10 -16.98
C VAL A 132 8.22 -14.50 -17.24
N LYS A 133 9.18 -15.25 -17.77
CA LYS A 133 10.52 -14.76 -18.09
C LYS A 133 10.48 -13.58 -19.06
N GLN A 134 9.76 -13.71 -20.18
CA GLN A 134 9.63 -12.63 -21.17
C GLN A 134 8.95 -11.40 -20.58
N THR A 135 7.97 -11.59 -19.71
CA THR A 135 7.28 -10.50 -19.00
C THR A 135 8.23 -9.78 -18.04
N ILE A 136 9.11 -10.50 -17.36
CA ILE A 136 10.14 -9.91 -16.49
C ILE A 136 11.12 -9.06 -17.31
N GLU A 137 11.56 -9.54 -18.49
CA GLU A 137 12.43 -8.73 -19.37
C GLU A 137 11.74 -7.45 -19.85
N LEU A 138 10.43 -7.51 -20.14
CA LEU A 138 9.63 -6.32 -20.41
C LEU A 138 9.63 -5.35 -19.21
N GLY A 139 9.48 -5.87 -17.99
CA GLY A 139 9.53 -5.07 -16.76
C GLY A 139 10.87 -4.37 -16.57
N LYS A 140 11.99 -5.05 -16.84
CA LYS A 140 13.34 -4.44 -16.82
C LYS A 140 13.45 -3.31 -17.85
N TRP A 141 12.97 -3.54 -19.06
CA TRP A 141 12.99 -2.52 -20.11
C TRP A 141 12.15 -1.30 -19.74
N LEU A 142 10.97 -1.51 -19.15
CA LEU A 142 10.08 -0.46 -18.66
C LEU A 142 10.63 0.26 -17.42
N ARG A 143 11.68 -0.28 -16.78
CA ARG A 143 12.25 0.19 -15.50
C ARG A 143 11.21 0.26 -14.39
N VAL A 144 10.36 -0.77 -14.30
CA VAL A 144 9.39 -0.92 -13.21
C VAL A 144 9.92 -1.90 -12.17
N ARG A 145 9.48 -1.73 -10.93
CA ARG A 145 9.85 -2.64 -9.84
C ARG A 145 9.02 -3.90 -9.83
N TYR A 146 7.75 -3.77 -10.23
CA TYR A 146 6.80 -4.88 -10.25
C TYR A 146 6.13 -4.98 -11.61
N ILE A 147 5.70 -6.19 -11.95
CA ILE A 147 4.94 -6.47 -13.15
C ILE A 147 3.78 -7.41 -12.83
N VAL A 148 2.60 -7.11 -13.38
CA VAL A 148 1.37 -7.88 -13.17
C VAL A 148 1.05 -8.68 -14.41
N LEU A 149 0.84 -9.98 -14.22
CA LEU A 149 0.15 -10.85 -15.16
C LEU A 149 -1.28 -11.08 -14.65
N MET A 150 -2.27 -10.73 -15.44
CA MET A 150 -3.68 -10.86 -15.06
C MET A 150 -4.46 -11.65 -16.11
N ARG A 151 -5.37 -12.48 -15.64
CA ARG A 151 -6.30 -13.25 -16.44
C ARG A 151 -7.72 -13.00 -15.96
N VAL A 152 -8.64 -12.78 -16.90
CA VAL A 152 -10.06 -12.58 -16.62
C VAL A 152 -10.86 -13.55 -17.48
N GLN A 153 -11.75 -14.32 -16.88
CA GLN A 153 -12.62 -15.29 -17.57
C GLN A 153 -14.02 -15.25 -16.95
N PRO A 154 -15.05 -15.76 -17.65
CA PRO A 154 -16.37 -15.91 -17.04
C PRO A 154 -16.26 -16.75 -15.77
N SER A 155 -17.00 -16.38 -14.72
CA SER A 155 -17.07 -17.21 -13.52
C SER A 155 -17.75 -18.55 -13.85
N PRO A 156 -17.23 -19.66 -13.31
CA PRO A 156 -17.91 -20.95 -13.41
C PRO A 156 -19.16 -21.00 -12.52
N GLU A 157 -19.26 -20.12 -11.54
CA GLU A 157 -20.40 -20.04 -10.63
C GLU A 157 -21.55 -19.26 -11.29
N LYS A 158 -22.74 -19.85 -11.26
CA LYS A 158 -23.97 -19.15 -11.67
C LYS A 158 -24.36 -18.21 -10.52
N VAL A 159 -23.99 -16.96 -10.62
CA VAL A 159 -24.58 -15.90 -9.83
C VAL A 159 -25.99 -15.62 -10.36
N SER A 160 -26.87 -15.02 -9.54
CA SER A 160 -28.27 -14.75 -9.89
C SER A 160 -28.41 -14.15 -11.30
N SER A 161 -29.51 -14.36 -11.96
CA SER A 161 -29.75 -14.06 -13.39
C SER A 161 -29.50 -12.60 -13.80
N ASN A 162 -29.36 -11.69 -12.84
CA ASN A 162 -29.16 -10.25 -13.06
C ASN A 162 -27.73 -9.78 -12.75
N ASP A 163 -26.89 -10.60 -12.11
CA ASP A 163 -25.52 -10.23 -11.77
C ASP A 163 -24.53 -10.92 -12.69
N TRP A 164 -23.64 -10.15 -13.26
CA TRP A 164 -22.50 -10.71 -13.98
C TRP A 164 -21.33 -10.92 -13.03
N SER A 165 -20.64 -12.01 -13.22
CA SER A 165 -19.44 -12.33 -12.44
C SER A 165 -18.29 -12.75 -13.35
N THR A 166 -17.09 -12.36 -12.95
CA THR A 166 -15.86 -12.76 -13.62
C THR A 166 -14.92 -13.40 -12.63
N TYR A 167 -14.26 -14.46 -13.05
CA TYR A 167 -13.16 -15.04 -12.30
C TYR A 167 -11.86 -14.37 -12.71
N ILE A 168 -11.18 -13.78 -11.72
CA ILE A 168 -9.95 -13.03 -11.90
C ILE A 168 -8.82 -13.78 -11.22
N ARG A 169 -7.74 -13.99 -11.95
CA ARG A 169 -6.47 -14.47 -11.42
C ARG A 169 -5.39 -13.47 -11.78
N PHE A 170 -4.61 -13.01 -10.82
CA PHE A 170 -3.45 -12.19 -11.11
C PHE A 170 -2.23 -12.62 -10.29
N ARG A 171 -1.05 -12.36 -10.84
CA ARG A 171 0.24 -12.57 -10.20
C ARG A 171 1.09 -11.33 -10.35
N ILE A 172 1.73 -10.94 -9.25
CA ILE A 172 2.66 -9.82 -9.22
C ILE A 172 4.05 -10.37 -9.00
N TYR A 173 4.95 -10.03 -9.89
CA TYR A 173 6.36 -10.43 -9.83
C TYR A 173 7.23 -9.21 -9.56
N ARG A 174 8.27 -9.40 -8.74
CA ARG A 174 9.36 -8.43 -8.62
C ARG A 174 10.32 -8.62 -9.78
N VAL A 175 10.62 -7.55 -10.50
CA VAL A 175 11.45 -7.60 -11.72
C VAL A 175 12.90 -7.99 -11.42
N GLU A 176 13.41 -7.58 -10.25
CA GLU A 176 14.78 -7.88 -9.79
C GLU A 176 14.93 -9.30 -9.22
N ASP A 177 13.87 -9.91 -8.73
CA ASP A 177 13.86 -11.25 -8.14
C ASP A 177 12.63 -12.04 -8.61
N PRO A 178 12.66 -12.61 -9.83
CA PRO A 178 11.53 -13.26 -10.46
C PRO A 178 11.23 -14.68 -9.96
N VAL A 179 12.03 -15.21 -9.02
CA VAL A 179 11.96 -16.63 -8.60
C VAL A 179 10.59 -16.96 -7.98
N ARG A 180 9.97 -15.98 -7.30
CA ARG A 180 8.63 -16.14 -6.71
C ARG A 180 7.76 -14.94 -7.02
N SER A 181 6.45 -15.19 -7.22
CA SER A 181 5.49 -14.10 -7.24
C SER A 181 5.39 -13.46 -5.86
N GLU A 182 5.43 -12.14 -5.78
CA GLU A 182 5.17 -11.39 -4.55
C GLU A 182 3.73 -11.59 -4.08
N MET A 183 2.80 -11.69 -5.02
CA MET A 183 1.39 -11.94 -4.78
C MET A 183 0.83 -12.83 -5.87
N ASN A 184 0.08 -13.86 -5.48
CA ASN A 184 -0.73 -14.70 -6.35
C ASN A 184 -2.12 -14.78 -5.74
N HIS A 185 -3.11 -14.23 -6.43
CA HIS A 185 -4.47 -14.16 -5.90
C HIS A 185 -5.50 -14.47 -6.99
N GLU A 186 -6.57 -15.13 -6.57
CA GLU A 186 -7.69 -15.51 -7.41
C GLU A 186 -8.98 -15.20 -6.66
N PHE A 187 -9.96 -14.66 -7.35
CA PHE A 187 -11.26 -14.35 -6.77
C PHE A 187 -12.34 -14.26 -7.84
N THR A 188 -13.60 -14.39 -7.41
CA THR A 188 -14.75 -14.08 -8.25
C THR A 188 -15.15 -12.64 -7.99
N PHE A 189 -15.14 -11.82 -9.04
CA PHE A 189 -15.59 -10.45 -8.99
C PHE A 189 -17.08 -10.39 -9.36
N VAL A 190 -17.88 -9.93 -8.40
CA VAL A 190 -19.32 -9.68 -8.57
C VAL A 190 -19.54 -8.20 -8.33
N PHE A 191 -20.12 -7.50 -9.30
CA PHE A 191 -20.24 -6.03 -9.23
C PHE A 191 -21.04 -5.55 -8.03
N SER A 192 -22.12 -6.24 -7.68
CA SER A 192 -22.96 -5.91 -6.52
C SER A 192 -22.26 -6.10 -5.16
N GLU A 193 -21.20 -6.90 -5.11
CA GLU A 193 -20.44 -7.22 -3.89
C GLU A 193 -19.05 -6.56 -3.86
N SER A 194 -18.79 -5.66 -4.79
CA SER A 194 -17.45 -5.08 -5.02
C SER A 194 -16.86 -4.37 -3.78
N ASN A 195 -17.70 -3.78 -2.92
CA ASN A 195 -17.24 -3.06 -1.72
C ASN A 195 -16.56 -3.99 -0.70
N ASN A 196 -17.14 -5.16 -0.44
CA ASN A 196 -16.55 -6.14 0.49
C ASN A 196 -15.22 -6.68 -0.07
N LEU A 197 -15.21 -7.00 -1.36
CA LEU A 197 -14.02 -7.46 -2.05
C LEU A 197 -12.92 -6.40 -2.10
N TRP A 198 -13.30 -5.12 -2.20
CA TRP A 198 -12.38 -3.99 -2.16
C TRP A 198 -11.57 -3.95 -0.86
N GLU A 199 -12.24 -4.05 0.28
CA GLU A 199 -11.59 -4.03 1.59
C GLU A 199 -10.74 -5.29 1.84
N GLU A 200 -11.24 -6.44 1.45
CA GLU A 200 -10.51 -7.72 1.59
C GLU A 200 -9.23 -7.70 0.74
N LEU A 201 -9.34 -7.40 -0.55
CA LEU A 201 -8.21 -7.34 -1.44
C LEU A 201 -7.25 -6.20 -1.05
N GLY A 202 -7.79 -5.07 -0.61
CA GLY A 202 -7.03 -3.96 -0.08
C GLY A 202 -6.18 -4.33 1.13
N GLY A 203 -6.72 -5.13 2.06
CA GLY A 203 -5.97 -5.68 3.19
C GLY A 203 -4.80 -6.57 2.76
N LEU A 204 -5.03 -7.45 1.79
CA LEU A 204 -3.98 -8.30 1.22
C LEU A 204 -2.89 -7.48 0.52
N VAL A 205 -3.27 -6.46 -0.24
CA VAL A 205 -2.32 -5.56 -0.94
C VAL A 205 -1.47 -4.79 0.07
N ARG A 206 -2.08 -4.18 1.10
CA ARG A 206 -1.33 -3.50 2.18
C ARG A 206 -0.33 -4.43 2.86
N GLY A 207 -0.72 -5.67 3.11
CA GLY A 207 0.17 -6.67 3.72
C GLY A 207 1.40 -6.99 2.88
N ARG A 208 1.31 -6.90 1.55
CA ARG A 208 2.40 -7.22 0.62
C ARG A 208 3.17 -5.99 0.13
N PHE A 209 2.49 -4.88 -0.04
CA PHE A 209 3.03 -3.61 -0.54
C PHE A 209 2.74 -2.49 0.47
N PRO A 210 3.34 -2.55 1.66
CA PRO A 210 3.11 -1.57 2.70
C PRO A 210 3.57 -0.18 2.25
N LEU A 211 2.86 0.84 2.75
CA LEU A 211 3.23 2.23 2.50
C LEU A 211 4.61 2.51 3.07
N GLY A 212 5.53 2.94 2.21
CA GLY A 212 6.93 3.19 2.54
C GLY A 212 7.22 4.66 2.76
N GLY A 213 7.96 4.97 3.83
CA GLY A 213 8.43 6.31 4.15
C GLY A 213 9.70 6.28 5.00
N PHE A 214 10.07 7.45 5.53
CA PHE A 214 11.28 7.63 6.33
C PHE A 214 11.01 8.52 7.54
N ILE A 215 11.77 8.30 8.60
CA ILE A 215 11.81 9.20 9.74
C ILE A 215 12.58 10.46 9.34
N ILE A 216 11.91 11.62 9.40
CA ILE A 216 12.48 12.91 9.00
C ILE A 216 12.85 13.77 10.22
N GLU A 217 12.30 13.47 11.40
CA GLU A 217 12.55 14.20 12.64
C GLU A 217 12.26 13.32 13.85
N SER A 218 12.97 13.51 14.94
CA SER A 218 12.66 12.91 16.23
C SER A 218 12.68 13.94 17.36
N ARG A 219 11.89 13.69 18.42
CA ARG A 219 11.74 14.56 19.60
C ARG A 219 11.61 13.78 20.88
N ALA A 220 11.92 14.44 22.01
CA ALA A 220 11.77 13.90 23.36
C ALA A 220 12.50 12.56 23.53
N ASN A 221 13.78 12.54 23.21
CA ASN A 221 14.61 11.34 23.26
C ASN A 221 13.98 10.18 22.44
N ARG A 222 13.62 10.51 21.21
CA ARG A 222 13.02 9.59 20.22
C ARG A 222 11.69 8.97 20.65
N ALA A 223 11.01 9.59 21.63
CA ALA A 223 9.67 9.16 22.02
C ALA A 223 8.63 9.46 20.93
N TYR A 224 8.88 10.50 20.15
CA TYR A 224 8.03 10.93 19.05
C TYR A 224 8.86 11.11 17.79
N VAL A 225 8.36 10.58 16.67
CA VAL A 225 9.03 10.71 15.37
C VAL A 225 8.06 11.26 14.35
N ARG A 226 8.58 12.08 13.45
CA ARG A 226 7.86 12.56 12.28
C ARG A 226 8.30 11.74 11.07
N ILE A 227 7.33 11.24 10.31
CA ILE A 227 7.56 10.49 9.09
C ILE A 227 7.00 11.25 7.88
N ASN A 228 7.59 11.08 6.71
CA ASN A 228 7.15 11.70 5.44
C ASN A 228 5.97 10.97 4.78
N LEU A 229 5.12 10.34 5.57
CA LEU A 229 3.85 9.77 5.15
C LEU A 229 2.72 10.53 5.83
N GLY A 230 1.78 11.04 5.06
CA GLY A 230 0.63 11.80 5.53
C GLY A 230 -0.69 11.25 4.99
N ARG A 231 -1.74 12.04 5.09
CA ARG A 231 -3.07 11.70 4.56
C ARG A 231 -3.05 11.47 3.05
N LEU A 232 -2.21 12.21 2.31
CA LEU A 232 -2.02 12.00 0.87
C LEU A 232 -1.48 10.61 0.55
N ASN A 233 -0.75 9.98 1.47
CA ASN A 233 -0.29 8.61 1.37
C ASN A 233 -1.26 7.61 2.02
N ARG A 234 -2.45 8.09 2.48
CA ARG A 234 -3.52 7.27 3.06
C ARG A 234 -3.17 6.56 4.37
N VAL A 235 -2.22 7.09 5.10
CA VAL A 235 -2.02 6.65 6.49
C VAL A 235 -3.10 7.26 7.39
N SER A 236 -3.45 6.54 8.44
CA SER A 236 -4.49 6.95 9.40
C SER A 236 -3.95 7.02 10.83
N VAL A 237 -4.68 7.70 11.69
CA VAL A 237 -4.41 7.70 13.13
C VAL A 237 -4.59 6.27 13.66
N GLU A 238 -3.80 5.90 14.67
CA GLU A 238 -3.73 4.57 15.28
C GLU A 238 -3.12 3.47 14.39
N GLN A 239 -2.75 3.79 13.15
CA GLN A 239 -2.06 2.84 12.28
C GLN A 239 -0.68 2.47 12.84
N GLU A 240 -0.39 1.18 12.87
CA GLU A 240 0.92 0.66 13.26
C GLU A 240 1.86 0.62 12.06
N CYS A 241 3.09 1.08 12.28
CA CYS A 241 4.14 1.04 11.29
C CYS A 241 5.39 0.38 11.87
N LYS A 242 6.09 -0.40 11.06
CA LYS A 242 7.37 -1.03 11.40
C LYS A 242 8.53 -0.15 10.95
N ILE A 243 9.60 -0.12 11.74
CA ILE A 243 10.80 0.69 11.46
C ILE A 243 11.93 -0.25 11.07
N PHE A 244 12.65 0.12 10.02
CA PHE A 244 13.75 -0.66 9.46
C PHE A 244 14.98 0.20 9.25
N ARG A 245 16.16 -0.36 9.51
CA ARG A 245 17.45 0.25 9.15
C ARG A 245 17.99 -0.36 7.89
N ARG A 246 18.50 0.46 7.00
CA ARG A 246 19.26 0.04 5.84
C ARG A 246 20.65 -0.39 6.26
N VAL A 247 21.04 -1.59 5.91
CA VAL A 247 22.37 -2.15 6.17
C VAL A 247 22.97 -2.64 4.87
N LEU A 248 24.24 -2.33 4.65
CA LEU A 248 24.98 -2.84 3.50
C LEU A 248 25.52 -4.22 3.84
N LYS A 249 24.93 -5.26 3.26
CA LYS A 249 25.45 -6.62 3.38
C LYS A 249 26.30 -6.98 2.17
N LYS A 250 27.50 -7.48 2.44
CA LYS A 250 28.44 -7.98 1.43
C LYS A 250 28.34 -9.51 1.42
N LYS A 251 27.91 -10.09 0.31
CA LYS A 251 27.89 -11.55 0.10
C LYS A 251 28.95 -11.93 -0.92
N LYS A 252 29.71 -12.99 -0.64
CA LYS A 252 30.65 -13.54 -1.61
C LYS A 252 29.84 -14.40 -2.59
N GLY A 253 29.80 -14.01 -3.86
CA GLY A 253 29.15 -14.78 -4.92
C GLY A 253 29.91 -16.09 -5.21
N SER A 254 29.25 -17.01 -5.89
CA SER A 254 29.81 -18.31 -6.28
C SER A 254 31.14 -18.19 -7.09
N ASN A 255 31.31 -17.07 -7.80
CA ASN A 255 32.48 -16.77 -8.61
C ASN A 255 33.58 -15.97 -7.87
N GLY A 256 33.50 -15.89 -6.53
CA GLY A 256 34.44 -15.12 -5.70
C GLY A 256 34.23 -13.61 -5.68
N ASN A 257 33.33 -13.08 -6.50
CA ASN A 257 33.01 -11.66 -6.53
C ASN A 257 32.22 -11.26 -5.30
N ILE A 258 32.48 -10.04 -4.75
CA ILE A 258 31.75 -9.48 -3.65
C ILE A 258 30.53 -8.74 -4.22
N ILE A 259 29.35 -9.25 -3.90
CA ILE A 259 28.07 -8.60 -4.23
C ILE A 259 27.62 -7.82 -3.00
N SER A 260 27.46 -6.51 -3.14
CA SER A 260 26.91 -5.65 -2.09
C SER A 260 25.41 -5.46 -2.32
N SER A 261 24.59 -5.73 -1.30
CA SER A 261 23.15 -5.52 -1.33
C SER A 261 22.71 -4.69 -0.13
N ILE A 262 21.72 -3.81 -0.32
CA ILE A 262 21.06 -3.12 0.77
C ILE A 262 19.96 -4.03 1.30
N GLU A 263 20.06 -4.41 2.58
CA GLU A 263 19.02 -5.15 3.29
C GLU A 263 18.36 -4.24 4.33
N PHE A 264 17.18 -4.64 4.80
CA PHE A 264 16.38 -3.89 5.77
C PHE A 264 16.23 -4.71 7.04
N ASP A 265 16.94 -4.32 8.08
CA ASP A 265 16.82 -4.95 9.40
C ASP A 265 15.74 -4.25 10.22
N ARG A 266 14.75 -5.01 10.72
CA ARG A 266 13.70 -4.46 11.58
C ARG A 266 14.29 -4.04 12.92
N ILE A 267 14.14 -2.76 13.29
CA ILE A 267 14.68 -2.19 14.51
C ILE A 267 13.62 -1.70 15.49
N GLY A 268 12.37 -1.58 15.06
CA GLY A 268 11.31 -1.09 15.95
C GLY A 268 9.94 -1.03 15.30
N GLN A 269 9.07 -0.32 15.99
CA GLN A 269 7.71 0.00 15.56
C GLN A 269 7.26 1.34 16.15
N LEU A 270 6.24 1.93 15.54
CA LEU A 270 5.59 3.14 16.01
C LEU A 270 4.08 3.06 15.75
N THR A 271 3.30 3.84 16.48
CA THR A 271 1.87 4.02 16.24
C THR A 271 1.61 5.47 15.93
N LEU A 272 0.90 5.73 14.83
CA LEU A 272 0.57 7.09 14.41
C LEU A 272 -0.51 7.68 15.33
N PHE A 273 -0.32 8.89 15.83
CA PHE A 273 -1.28 9.56 16.70
C PHE A 273 -1.74 10.91 16.14
N ARG A 274 -1.04 11.43 15.15
CA ARG A 274 -1.40 12.66 14.43
C ARG A 274 -1.01 12.54 12.98
N VAL A 275 -1.99 12.66 12.08
CA VAL A 275 -1.80 12.58 10.63
C VAL A 275 -2.16 13.93 10.01
N GLN A 276 -1.20 14.52 9.29
CA GLN A 276 -1.37 15.71 8.48
C GLN A 276 -1.38 15.34 6.98
N GLU A 277 -1.38 16.32 6.12
CA GLU A 277 -1.47 16.11 4.67
C GLU A 277 -0.25 15.34 4.14
N ASP A 278 0.96 15.83 4.42
CA ASP A 278 2.22 15.33 3.87
C ASP A 278 3.04 14.50 4.84
N PHE A 279 2.71 14.55 6.13
CA PHE A 279 3.47 13.87 7.17
C PHE A 279 2.61 13.42 8.33
N SER A 280 3.17 12.53 9.14
CA SER A 280 2.53 12.08 10.37
C SER A 280 3.49 12.05 11.54
N TRP A 281 2.94 12.14 12.74
CA TRP A 281 3.65 11.92 13.98
C TRP A 281 3.30 10.56 14.56
N GLY A 282 4.34 9.79 14.88
CA GLY A 282 4.23 8.49 15.52
C GLY A 282 4.85 8.49 16.92
N LYS A 283 4.24 7.72 17.81
CA LYS A 283 4.76 7.43 19.15
C LYS A 283 5.56 6.13 19.11
N VAL A 284 6.77 6.17 19.63
CA VAL A 284 7.68 5.03 19.69
C VAL A 284 7.65 4.43 21.10
N PRO A 285 7.40 3.12 21.25
CA PRO A 285 7.53 2.42 22.53
C PRO A 285 8.93 2.59 23.14
N SER A 286 9.01 2.62 24.47
CA SER A 286 10.25 2.94 25.20
C SER A 286 11.43 2.01 24.88
N ASN A 287 11.14 0.74 24.64
CA ASN A 287 12.14 -0.29 24.31
C ASN A 287 12.81 -0.11 22.94
N PHE A 288 12.27 0.73 22.05
CA PHE A 288 12.85 0.97 20.72
C PHE A 288 13.50 2.35 20.57
N ARG A 289 13.31 3.27 21.54
CA ARG A 289 13.78 4.66 21.39
C ARG A 289 15.28 4.77 21.20
N GLY A 290 16.08 3.93 21.88
CA GLY A 290 17.55 3.96 21.79
C GLY A 290 18.11 3.60 20.42
N THR A 291 17.34 2.89 19.59
CA THR A 291 17.82 2.33 18.31
C THR A 291 17.43 3.17 17.09
N ILE A 292 16.41 4.04 17.20
CA ILE A 292 15.84 4.76 16.06
C ILE A 292 16.68 5.99 15.71
N LEU A 293 16.91 6.19 14.40
CA LEU A 293 17.64 7.35 13.87
C LEU A 293 16.82 8.05 12.80
N LYS A 294 17.13 9.33 12.56
CA LYS A 294 16.62 10.04 11.39
C LYS A 294 17.13 9.37 10.12
N GLY A 295 16.24 9.15 9.14
CA GLY A 295 16.53 8.43 7.90
C GLY A 295 16.21 6.93 7.95
N ASP A 296 15.85 6.37 9.12
CA ASP A 296 15.34 4.99 9.17
C ASP A 296 14.06 4.86 8.34
N ALA A 297 13.93 3.76 7.61
CA ALA A 297 12.78 3.48 6.78
C ALA A 297 11.57 3.05 7.63
N VAL A 298 10.38 3.46 7.23
CA VAL A 298 9.11 3.12 7.90
C VAL A 298 8.20 2.42 6.91
N ARG A 299 7.51 1.37 7.35
CA ARG A 299 6.49 0.67 6.55
C ARG A 299 5.21 0.56 7.37
N CYS A 300 4.13 1.15 6.85
CA CYS A 300 2.79 1.13 7.43
C CYS A 300 1.91 0.11 6.68
N TYR A 301 1.21 -0.74 7.43
CA TYR A 301 0.43 -1.87 6.89
C TYR A 301 -1.06 -1.61 7.04
#